data_f2b6dd9b3dcea6e06922c8a376850042
#
_entry.id   f2b6dd9b3dcea6e06922c8a376850042
#
_cell.length_a   1.000
_cell.length_b   1.000
_cell.length_c   1.000
_cell.angle_alpha   90.00
_cell.angle_beta   90.00
_cell.angle_gamma   90.00
#
_symmetry.space_group_name_H-M   'P 1'
#
loop_
_entity.id
_entity.type
_entity.pdbx_description
1 polymer ?
#
loop_
_entity_poly.entity_id
_entity_poly.type
_entity_poly.pdbx_seq_one_letter_code
_entity_poly.pdbx_strand_id
1 'polypeptide(L)'
;WQFSKRYFPAAHMEVLKSIASMLTNGTKVYYITGNHDEMLRKFKGFKMGGLEIQNKLLLNLPTGKAWIFHGDVFDTTMKHSKWVAKLGGKGYDLLIVLNTLMNWVSEKLGRGRISLSQKVKDSVKGVVKYVNNFEQTAAEIAMCSDYQFVVCGHIHQPQIKMMKGKDGGEVLYLNSGDWVENSTALEYHQEKWTLYRHDRTQVFNPSESISQNKEALNYEQLLQEVISGLQVN
;
A
#
# COMPACT_ATOMS: atom_id res chain seq x y z
N TRP A 1 8.97 4.94 -2.15
CA TRP A 1 9.67 5.54 -3.31
C TRP A 1 9.74 7.04 -3.11
N GLN A 2 10.88 7.56 -2.72
CA GLN A 2 11.14 8.98 -2.88
C GLN A 2 11.58 9.18 -4.34
N PHE A 3 10.74 9.83 -5.13
CA PHE A 3 11.12 10.26 -6.46
C PHE A 3 12.28 11.26 -6.35
N SER A 4 13.51 10.77 -6.49
CA SER A 4 14.67 11.64 -6.65
C SER A 4 14.97 11.75 -8.15
N LYS A 5 14.94 12.96 -8.70
CA LYS A 5 15.33 13.23 -10.09
C LYS A 5 16.78 12.80 -10.41
N ARG A 6 17.58 12.47 -9.38
CA ARG A 6 19.00 12.14 -9.50
C ARG A 6 19.32 10.66 -9.27
N TYR A 7 18.37 9.86 -8.80
CA TYR A 7 18.60 8.47 -8.47
C TYR A 7 17.50 7.58 -9.03
N PHE A 8 17.82 6.93 -10.14
CA PHE A 8 16.93 5.94 -10.77
C PHE A 8 17.79 4.79 -11.32
N PRO A 9 18.15 3.80 -10.49
CA PRO A 9 18.98 2.67 -10.90
C PRO A 9 18.35 1.86 -12.03
N ALA A 10 19.16 1.24 -12.87
CA ALA A 10 18.69 0.37 -13.95
C ALA A 10 17.75 -0.76 -13.47
N ALA A 11 18.03 -1.31 -12.29
CA ALA A 11 17.17 -2.33 -11.67
C ALA A 11 15.72 -1.85 -11.42
N HIS A 12 15.51 -0.56 -11.12
CA HIS A 12 14.16 -0.01 -11.00
C HIS A 12 13.43 0.00 -12.34
N MET A 13 14.16 0.23 -13.45
CA MET A 13 13.59 0.16 -14.78
C MET A 13 13.12 -1.26 -15.13
N GLU A 14 13.88 -2.29 -14.72
CA GLU A 14 13.48 -3.68 -14.95
C GLU A 14 12.17 -4.03 -14.22
N VAL A 15 11.96 -3.50 -13.01
CA VAL A 15 10.67 -3.66 -12.30
C VAL A 15 9.53 -3.01 -13.09
N LEU A 16 9.74 -1.79 -13.61
CA LEU A 16 8.71 -1.11 -14.42
C LEU A 16 8.41 -1.86 -15.72
N LYS A 17 9.43 -2.38 -16.40
CA LYS A 17 9.25 -3.25 -17.57
C LYS A 17 8.45 -4.51 -17.24
N SER A 18 8.74 -5.15 -16.11
CA SER A 18 8.01 -6.33 -15.66
C SER A 18 6.53 -6.02 -15.40
N ILE A 19 6.23 -4.89 -14.75
CA ILE A 19 4.85 -4.44 -14.54
C ILE A 19 4.16 -4.15 -15.88
N ALA A 20 4.83 -3.47 -16.81
CA ALA A 20 4.29 -3.21 -18.15
C ALA A 20 4.00 -4.51 -18.90
N SER A 21 4.89 -5.49 -18.84
CA SER A 21 4.66 -6.83 -19.41
C SER A 21 3.45 -7.53 -18.80
N MET A 22 3.28 -7.46 -17.49
CA MET A 22 2.10 -8.01 -16.82
C MET A 22 0.80 -7.35 -17.31
N LEU A 23 0.82 -6.02 -17.46
CA LEU A 23 -0.32 -5.25 -17.97
C LEU A 23 -0.71 -5.65 -19.38
N THR A 24 0.26 -5.80 -20.28
CA THR A 24 0.00 -6.23 -21.66
C THR A 24 -0.49 -7.66 -21.77
N ASN A 25 -0.14 -8.52 -20.81
CA ASN A 25 -0.67 -9.88 -20.70
C ASN A 25 -2.04 -9.93 -20.00
N GLY A 26 -2.70 -8.80 -19.79
CA GLY A 26 -4.05 -8.72 -19.22
C GLY A 26 -4.12 -8.75 -17.70
N THR A 27 -2.98 -8.71 -16.99
CA THR A 27 -2.95 -8.62 -15.52
C THR A 27 -3.51 -7.27 -15.07
N LYS A 28 -4.40 -7.28 -14.09
CA LYS A 28 -4.86 -6.06 -13.43
C LYS A 28 -3.85 -5.63 -12.36
N VAL A 29 -3.41 -4.39 -12.44
CA VAL A 29 -2.45 -3.80 -11.49
C VAL A 29 -3.12 -2.63 -10.78
N TYR A 30 -3.16 -2.68 -9.45
CA TYR A 30 -3.69 -1.60 -8.63
C TYR A 30 -2.55 -0.91 -7.89
N TYR A 31 -2.38 0.38 -8.15
CA TYR A 31 -1.43 1.21 -7.43
C TYR A 31 -2.11 1.86 -6.22
N ILE A 32 -1.76 1.43 -5.02
CA ILE A 32 -2.31 1.99 -3.78
C ILE A 32 -1.37 3.10 -3.29
N THR A 33 -1.88 4.32 -3.22
CA THR A 33 -1.10 5.49 -2.83
C THR A 33 -0.81 5.52 -1.33
N GLY A 34 0.40 5.96 -0.98
CA GLY A 34 0.88 6.10 0.39
C GLY A 34 1.37 7.52 0.71
N ASN A 35 2.01 7.69 1.88
CA ASN A 35 2.54 8.97 2.34
C ASN A 35 3.78 9.45 1.56
N HIS A 36 4.52 8.54 0.92
CA HIS A 36 5.69 8.90 0.10
C HIS A 36 5.33 9.39 -1.29
N ASP A 37 4.15 9.07 -1.77
CA ASP A 37 3.62 9.39 -3.09
C ASP A 37 2.22 10.05 -3.00
N GLU A 38 1.98 10.77 -1.92
CA GLU A 38 0.71 11.45 -1.63
C GLU A 38 0.24 12.34 -2.79
N MET A 39 1.18 12.89 -3.56
CA MET A 39 0.88 13.67 -4.76
C MET A 39 0.04 12.89 -5.80
N LEU A 40 0.13 11.56 -5.82
CA LEU A 40 -0.65 10.71 -6.72
C LEU A 40 -2.10 10.51 -6.27
N ARG A 41 -2.46 10.88 -5.04
CA ARG A 41 -3.85 10.78 -4.55
C ARG A 41 -4.85 11.60 -5.36
N LYS A 42 -4.39 12.72 -5.98
CA LYS A 42 -5.21 13.54 -6.88
C LYS A 42 -5.63 12.79 -8.15
N PHE A 43 -4.91 11.72 -8.51
CA PHE A 43 -5.21 10.86 -9.65
C PHE A 43 -5.99 9.59 -9.25
N LYS A 44 -6.58 9.55 -8.06
CA LYS A 44 -7.45 8.44 -7.65
C LYS A 44 -8.52 8.16 -8.71
N GLY A 45 -8.63 6.90 -9.11
CA GLY A 45 -9.57 6.45 -10.15
C GLY A 45 -9.03 6.58 -11.58
N PHE A 46 -7.82 7.11 -11.76
CA PHE A 46 -7.16 7.07 -13.07
C PHE A 46 -6.93 5.64 -13.51
N LYS A 47 -7.28 5.34 -14.77
CA LYS A 47 -7.13 4.03 -15.39
C LYS A 47 -6.35 4.15 -16.68
N MET A 48 -5.41 3.22 -16.89
CA MET A 48 -4.67 3.06 -18.12
C MET A 48 -4.52 1.56 -18.41
N GLY A 49 -5.28 1.05 -19.37
CA GLY A 49 -5.37 -0.39 -19.60
C GLY A 49 -5.76 -1.15 -18.33
N GLY A 50 -4.93 -2.09 -17.92
CA GLY A 50 -5.10 -2.86 -16.68
C GLY A 50 -4.61 -2.18 -15.40
N LEU A 51 -3.98 -0.98 -15.50
CA LEU A 51 -3.49 -0.22 -14.34
C LEU A 51 -4.58 0.71 -13.79
N GLU A 52 -4.73 0.74 -12.47
CA GLU A 52 -5.64 1.66 -11.79
C GLU A 52 -4.99 2.24 -10.52
N ILE A 53 -5.08 3.57 -10.33
CA ILE A 53 -4.60 4.27 -9.14
C ILE A 53 -5.73 4.39 -8.13
N GLN A 54 -5.50 3.90 -6.90
CA GLN A 54 -6.49 3.90 -5.82
C GLN A 54 -5.87 4.28 -4.47
N ASN A 55 -6.69 4.82 -3.55
CA ASN A 55 -6.29 5.00 -2.15
C ASN A 55 -6.56 3.75 -1.31
N LYS A 56 -7.56 2.98 -1.72
CA LYS A 56 -7.95 1.69 -1.14
C LYS A 56 -8.53 0.80 -2.21
N LEU A 57 -8.47 -0.50 -2.01
CA LEU A 57 -9.06 -1.50 -2.88
C LEU A 57 -9.90 -2.46 -2.04
N LEU A 58 -11.08 -2.80 -2.53
CA LEU A 58 -11.94 -3.83 -1.97
C LEU A 58 -11.99 -4.99 -2.97
N LEU A 59 -11.59 -6.17 -2.54
CA LEU A 59 -11.65 -7.38 -3.35
C LEU A 59 -12.63 -8.36 -2.72
N ASN A 60 -13.49 -8.95 -3.54
CA ASN A 60 -14.28 -10.10 -3.16
C ASN A 60 -13.49 -11.35 -3.54
N LEU A 61 -12.96 -12.04 -2.54
CA LEU A 61 -12.26 -13.31 -2.68
C LEU A 61 -13.22 -14.47 -2.38
N PRO A 62 -12.94 -15.69 -2.84
CA PRO A 62 -13.78 -16.85 -2.53
C PRO A 62 -13.99 -17.05 -1.02
N THR A 63 -13.00 -16.73 -0.20
CA THR A 63 -12.99 -16.91 1.25
C THR A 63 -13.43 -15.67 2.04
N GLY A 64 -13.80 -14.56 1.37
CA GLY A 64 -14.28 -13.35 2.03
C GLY A 64 -13.83 -12.07 1.38
N LYS A 65 -14.23 -10.94 1.96
CA LYS A 65 -13.93 -9.60 1.46
C LYS A 65 -12.59 -9.12 2.02
N ALA A 66 -11.69 -8.66 1.15
CA ALA A 66 -10.41 -8.09 1.51
C ALA A 66 -10.44 -6.57 1.34
N TRP A 67 -10.07 -5.84 2.40
CA TRP A 67 -9.84 -4.41 2.38
C TRP A 67 -8.35 -4.12 2.35
N ILE A 68 -7.87 -3.50 1.26
CA ILE A 68 -6.47 -3.26 0.99
C ILE A 68 -6.22 -1.75 0.94
N PHE A 69 -5.23 -1.26 1.69
CA PHE A 69 -4.86 0.16 1.75
C PHE A 69 -3.42 0.31 2.26
N HIS A 70 -2.84 1.51 2.16
CA HIS A 70 -1.45 1.73 2.59
C HIS A 70 -1.31 1.70 4.12
N GLY A 71 -2.07 2.54 4.84
CA GLY A 71 -2.03 2.61 6.30
C GLY A 71 -1.70 3.98 6.89
N ASP A 72 -1.04 4.87 6.16
CA ASP A 72 -0.62 6.20 6.62
C ASP A 72 -1.76 7.10 7.10
N VAL A 73 -2.97 6.82 6.70
CA VAL A 73 -4.18 7.52 7.16
C VAL A 73 -4.35 7.49 8.68
N PHE A 74 -3.75 6.53 9.35
CA PHE A 74 -3.82 6.40 10.81
C PHE A 74 -2.79 7.25 11.55
N ASP A 75 -1.79 7.83 10.90
CA ASP A 75 -0.70 8.57 11.55
C ASP A 75 -1.18 9.73 12.44
N THR A 76 -2.20 10.45 11.98
CA THR A 76 -2.75 11.61 12.70
C THR A 76 -3.90 11.25 13.64
N THR A 77 -4.58 10.14 13.39
CA THR A 77 -5.85 9.79 14.06
C THR A 77 -5.68 8.77 15.18
N MET A 78 -4.50 8.18 15.36
CA MET A 78 -4.23 7.13 16.35
C MET A 78 -4.55 7.53 17.80
N LYS A 79 -4.51 8.83 18.11
CA LYS A 79 -4.88 9.34 19.44
C LYS A 79 -6.39 9.18 19.74
N HIS A 80 -7.21 8.92 18.72
CA HIS A 80 -8.67 8.87 18.81
C HIS A 80 -9.27 7.58 18.21
N SER A 81 -8.55 6.47 18.29
CA SER A 81 -8.89 5.20 17.63
C SER A 81 -10.33 4.69 17.85
N LYS A 82 -10.89 4.93 19.04
CA LYS A 82 -12.23 4.43 19.38
C LYS A 82 -13.37 5.02 18.54
N TRP A 83 -13.25 6.26 18.09
CA TRP A 83 -14.31 6.86 17.25
C TRP A 83 -14.09 6.54 15.77
N VAL A 84 -12.84 6.32 15.35
CA VAL A 84 -12.47 5.92 13.98
C VAL A 84 -13.09 4.55 13.65
N ALA A 85 -13.03 3.61 14.58
CA ALA A 85 -13.65 2.29 14.41
C ALA A 85 -15.17 2.38 14.16
N LYS A 86 -15.85 3.39 14.72
CA LYS A 86 -17.30 3.62 14.52
C LYS A 86 -17.68 4.15 13.13
N LEU A 87 -16.71 4.70 12.38
CA LEU A 87 -16.96 5.27 11.06
C LEU A 87 -17.09 4.22 9.96
N GLY A 88 -16.63 2.98 10.21
CA GLY A 88 -16.64 1.90 9.22
C GLY A 88 -15.88 2.23 7.95
N GLY A 89 -16.16 1.52 6.86
CA GLY A 89 -15.46 1.70 5.59
C GLY A 89 -15.62 3.09 4.95
N LYS A 90 -16.70 3.83 5.24
CA LYS A 90 -16.90 5.21 4.76
C LYS A 90 -16.01 6.22 5.49
N GLY A 91 -15.60 5.91 6.71
CA GLY A 91 -14.71 6.76 7.50
C GLY A 91 -13.28 6.82 6.96
N TYR A 92 -12.84 5.85 6.18
CA TYR A 92 -11.51 5.85 5.59
C TYR A 92 -11.25 7.07 4.69
N ASP A 93 -12.19 7.42 3.82
CA ASP A 93 -12.04 8.59 2.94
C ASP A 93 -12.02 9.90 3.75
N LEU A 94 -12.81 9.99 4.83
CA LEU A 94 -12.79 11.12 5.76
C LEU A 94 -11.42 11.22 6.48
N LEU A 95 -10.83 10.10 6.88
CA LEU A 95 -9.49 10.07 7.50
C LEU A 95 -8.40 10.58 6.56
N ILE A 96 -8.47 10.25 5.28
CA ILE A 96 -7.52 10.79 4.27
C ILE A 96 -7.64 12.31 4.22
N VAL A 97 -8.86 12.86 4.15
CA VAL A 97 -9.08 14.31 4.09
C VAL A 97 -8.55 14.99 5.34
N LEU A 98 -8.84 14.45 6.52
CA LEU A 98 -8.35 14.99 7.80
C LEU A 98 -6.83 14.95 7.89
N ASN A 99 -6.20 13.85 7.50
CA ASN A 99 -4.75 13.71 7.51
C ASN A 99 -4.10 14.74 6.55
N THR A 100 -4.63 14.88 5.36
CA THR A 100 -4.14 15.85 4.37
C THR A 100 -4.28 17.29 4.87
N LEU A 101 -5.43 17.64 5.46
CA LEU A 101 -5.67 18.97 6.02
C LEU A 101 -4.72 19.28 7.19
N MET A 102 -4.53 18.33 8.11
CA MET A 102 -3.63 18.50 9.26
C MET A 102 -2.17 18.65 8.82
N ASN A 103 -1.73 17.87 7.83
CA ASN A 103 -0.39 18.02 7.28
C ASN A 103 -0.19 19.37 6.59
N TRP A 104 -1.18 19.83 5.82
CA TRP A 104 -1.13 21.16 5.18
C TRP A 104 -1.05 22.30 6.20
N VAL A 105 -1.86 22.24 7.27
CA VAL A 105 -1.80 23.23 8.37
C VAL A 105 -0.45 23.19 9.06
N SER A 106 0.09 22.00 9.35
CA SER A 106 1.39 21.82 10.00
C SER A 106 2.55 22.36 9.14
N GLU A 107 2.52 22.13 7.83
CA GLU A 107 3.50 22.69 6.89
C GLU A 107 3.44 24.21 6.85
N LYS A 108 2.23 24.81 6.81
CA LYS A 108 2.07 26.28 6.86
C LYS A 108 2.54 26.91 8.16
N LEU A 109 2.45 26.20 9.27
CA LEU A 109 2.97 26.65 10.58
C LEU A 109 4.47 26.39 10.76
N GLY A 110 5.18 25.97 9.70
CA GLY A 110 6.62 25.71 9.73
C GLY A 110 7.03 24.51 10.60
N ARG A 111 6.08 23.66 11.02
CA ARG A 111 6.33 22.51 11.90
C ARG A 111 6.64 21.22 11.15
N GLY A 112 6.65 21.24 9.80
CA GLY A 112 6.86 20.07 8.97
C GLY A 112 5.69 19.07 9.03
N ARG A 113 5.77 17.98 8.28
CA ARG A 113 4.76 16.90 8.33
C ARG A 113 4.77 16.26 9.69
N ILE A 114 3.59 16.11 10.28
CA ILE A 114 3.41 15.39 11.55
C ILE A 114 3.46 13.90 11.23
N SER A 115 4.67 13.35 11.21
CA SER A 115 4.88 11.90 11.18
C SER A 115 5.19 11.43 12.59
N LEU A 116 4.40 10.47 13.08
CA LEU A 116 4.67 9.81 14.36
C LEU A 116 6.03 9.10 14.35
N SER A 117 6.52 8.72 13.17
CA SER A 117 7.81 8.04 13.02
C SER A 117 9.02 8.86 13.50
N GLN A 118 8.96 10.20 13.45
CA GLN A 118 10.05 11.06 13.94
C GLN A 118 10.09 11.23 15.46
N LYS A 119 8.93 11.12 16.13
CA LYS A 119 8.84 11.25 17.61
C LYS A 119 9.09 9.95 18.36
N VAL A 120 9.08 8.83 17.66
CA VAL A 120 9.14 7.48 18.28
C VAL A 120 10.55 6.92 18.36
N LYS A 121 11.56 7.63 17.82
CA LYS A 121 12.98 7.21 17.87
C LYS A 121 13.55 6.98 19.28
N ASP A 122 12.89 7.47 20.32
CA ASP A 122 13.48 7.51 21.65
C ASP A 122 12.97 6.45 22.64
N SER A 123 12.04 5.58 22.25
CA SER A 123 11.55 4.53 23.15
C SER A 123 10.93 3.33 22.45
N VAL A 124 11.53 2.15 22.60
CA VAL A 124 11.01 0.85 22.14
C VAL A 124 9.55 0.65 22.58
N LYS A 125 9.18 1.09 23.77
CA LYS A 125 7.79 1.03 24.28
C LYS A 125 6.83 1.87 23.46
N GLY A 126 7.28 3.02 22.94
CA GLY A 126 6.48 3.88 22.08
C GLY A 126 6.20 3.21 20.73
N VAL A 127 7.22 2.57 20.14
CA VAL A 127 7.07 1.84 18.86
C VAL A 127 6.09 0.69 19.00
N VAL A 128 6.23 -0.15 20.01
CA VAL A 128 5.32 -1.29 20.26
C VAL A 128 3.88 -0.81 20.46
N LYS A 129 3.69 0.27 21.21
CA LYS A 129 2.35 0.85 21.41
C LYS A 129 1.77 1.39 20.09
N TYR A 130 2.59 2.03 19.27
CA TYR A 130 2.16 2.53 17.95
C TYR A 130 1.71 1.39 17.06
N VAL A 131 2.53 0.35 16.90
CA VAL A 131 2.22 -0.83 16.07
C VAL A 131 0.94 -1.50 16.55
N ASN A 132 0.81 -1.76 17.85
CA ASN A 132 -0.39 -2.39 18.40
C ASN A 132 -1.66 -1.55 18.20
N ASN A 133 -1.57 -0.23 18.36
CA ASN A 133 -2.71 0.66 18.11
C ASN A 133 -3.09 0.68 16.61
N PHE A 134 -2.12 0.65 15.71
CA PHE A 134 -2.34 0.60 14.27
C PHE A 134 -3.08 -0.68 13.89
N GLU A 135 -2.56 -1.84 14.29
CA GLU A 135 -3.17 -3.14 14.02
C GLU A 135 -4.59 -3.22 14.55
N GLN A 136 -4.77 -2.81 15.82
CA GLN A 136 -6.07 -2.84 16.47
C GLN A 136 -7.09 -1.94 15.76
N THR A 137 -6.68 -0.73 15.37
CA THR A 137 -7.56 0.22 14.65
C THR A 137 -7.96 -0.33 13.28
N ALA A 138 -7.00 -0.87 12.53
CA ALA A 138 -7.25 -1.47 11.23
C ALA A 138 -8.21 -2.66 11.33
N ALA A 139 -7.99 -3.53 12.30
CA ALA A 139 -8.83 -4.70 12.56
C ALA A 139 -10.25 -4.31 12.99
N GLU A 140 -10.41 -3.35 13.90
CA GLU A 140 -11.72 -2.86 14.36
C GLU A 140 -12.53 -2.27 13.21
N ILE A 141 -11.91 -1.45 12.34
CA ILE A 141 -12.59 -0.90 11.15
C ILE A 141 -13.02 -2.02 10.19
N ALA A 142 -12.15 -3.01 9.97
CA ALA A 142 -12.46 -4.13 9.08
C ALA A 142 -13.64 -4.95 9.62
N MET A 143 -13.64 -5.29 10.91
CA MET A 143 -14.74 -6.00 11.56
C MET A 143 -16.05 -5.22 11.53
N CYS A 144 -16.04 -3.91 11.82
CA CYS A 144 -17.22 -3.06 11.73
C CYS A 144 -17.77 -2.92 10.31
N SER A 145 -16.96 -3.21 9.29
CA SER A 145 -17.32 -3.12 7.87
C SER A 145 -17.59 -4.48 7.22
N ASP A 146 -17.63 -5.55 8.00
CA ASP A 146 -17.82 -6.92 7.54
C ASP A 146 -16.77 -7.37 6.50
N TYR A 147 -15.49 -7.04 6.78
CA TYR A 147 -14.37 -7.54 6.01
C TYR A 147 -13.68 -8.67 6.78
N GLN A 148 -13.37 -9.77 6.08
CA GLN A 148 -12.69 -10.94 6.62
C GLN A 148 -11.16 -10.76 6.60
N PHE A 149 -10.66 -9.90 5.70
CA PHE A 149 -9.24 -9.63 5.53
C PHE A 149 -8.98 -8.13 5.55
N VAL A 150 -7.96 -7.70 6.30
CA VAL A 150 -7.40 -6.36 6.24
C VAL A 150 -5.93 -6.43 5.83
N VAL A 151 -5.61 -5.82 4.69
CA VAL A 151 -4.29 -5.87 4.08
C VAL A 151 -3.69 -4.47 4.05
N CYS A 152 -2.53 -4.30 4.65
CA CYS A 152 -1.86 -3.00 4.72
C CYS A 152 -0.32 -3.13 4.68
N GLY A 153 0.35 -1.99 4.65
CA GLY A 153 1.79 -1.83 4.77
C GLY A 153 2.14 -0.82 5.85
N HIS A 154 2.87 0.24 5.49
CA HIS A 154 3.18 1.47 6.23
C HIS A 154 4.06 1.29 7.48
N ILE A 155 3.73 0.37 8.38
CA ILE A 155 4.49 0.17 9.62
C ILE A 155 5.69 -0.78 9.44
N HIS A 156 5.90 -1.31 8.24
CA HIS A 156 7.03 -2.19 7.88
C HIS A 156 7.17 -3.44 8.79
N GLN A 157 6.03 -3.96 9.29
CA GLN A 157 6.00 -5.14 10.17
C GLN A 157 5.30 -6.30 9.45
N PRO A 158 6.03 -7.12 8.65
CA PRO A 158 5.43 -8.18 7.85
C PRO A 158 4.85 -9.27 8.76
N GLN A 159 3.53 -9.50 8.67
CA GLN A 159 2.86 -10.53 9.46
C GLN A 159 1.50 -10.93 8.89
N ILE A 160 1.08 -12.13 9.29
CA ILE A 160 -0.28 -12.65 9.12
C ILE A 160 -0.77 -13.03 10.51
N LYS A 161 -1.86 -12.42 10.98
CA LYS A 161 -2.33 -12.58 12.36
C LYS A 161 -3.85 -12.54 12.43
N MET A 162 -4.45 -13.55 13.05
CA MET A 162 -5.87 -13.50 13.40
C MET A 162 -6.09 -12.52 14.55
N MET A 163 -6.98 -11.57 14.37
CA MET A 163 -7.35 -10.60 15.39
C MET A 163 -8.82 -10.78 15.76
N LYS A 164 -9.11 -10.65 17.06
CA LYS A 164 -10.44 -10.80 17.63
C LYS A 164 -10.94 -9.47 18.18
N GLY A 165 -12.15 -9.14 17.84
CA GLY A 165 -12.86 -7.99 18.39
C GLY A 165 -13.49 -8.31 19.75
N LYS A 166 -13.85 -7.27 20.48
CA LYS A 166 -14.52 -7.39 21.78
C LYS A 166 -15.91 -8.04 21.67
N ASP A 167 -16.54 -7.87 20.54
CA ASP A 167 -17.89 -8.37 20.23
C ASP A 167 -17.86 -9.76 19.57
N GLY A 168 -16.71 -10.45 19.61
CA GLY A 168 -16.53 -11.79 19.06
C GLY A 168 -16.28 -11.84 17.54
N GLY A 169 -16.23 -10.69 16.87
CA GLY A 169 -15.82 -10.61 15.45
C GLY A 169 -14.35 -11.00 15.30
N GLU A 170 -14.03 -11.61 14.15
CA GLU A 170 -12.67 -12.00 13.79
C GLU A 170 -12.29 -11.42 12.44
N VAL A 171 -11.03 -11.06 12.26
CA VAL A 171 -10.46 -10.61 11.00
C VAL A 171 -9.02 -11.08 10.87
N LEU A 172 -8.62 -11.51 9.69
CA LEU A 172 -7.23 -11.80 9.40
C LEU A 172 -6.51 -10.50 9.01
N TYR A 173 -5.63 -10.05 9.90
CA TYR A 173 -4.76 -8.91 9.70
C TYR A 173 -3.50 -9.36 8.94
N LEU A 174 -3.18 -8.62 7.87
CA LEU A 174 -2.09 -8.92 6.95
C LEU A 174 -1.28 -7.64 6.71
N ASN A 175 0.01 -7.68 7.01
CA ASN A 175 0.92 -6.60 6.68
C ASN A 175 2.00 -7.11 5.72
N SER A 176 2.14 -6.43 4.58
CA SER A 176 3.08 -6.85 3.53
C SER A 176 4.56 -6.64 3.92
N GLY A 177 4.81 -5.85 4.96
CA GLY A 177 6.17 -5.38 5.23
C GLY A 177 6.64 -4.37 4.18
N ASP A 178 7.89 -4.48 3.77
CA ASP A 178 8.55 -3.61 2.80
C ASP A 178 9.64 -4.35 1.99
N TRP A 179 10.10 -3.70 0.92
CA TRP A 179 11.21 -4.22 0.09
C TRP A 179 12.58 -3.64 0.44
N VAL A 180 12.67 -2.77 1.44
CA VAL A 180 13.93 -2.13 1.88
C VAL A 180 14.62 -2.95 2.94
N GLU A 181 13.89 -3.30 4.02
CA GLU A 181 14.44 -4.04 5.17
C GLU A 181 14.04 -5.50 5.15
N ASN A 182 12.76 -5.79 4.92
CA ASN A 182 12.17 -7.11 5.08
C ASN A 182 12.18 -7.95 3.79
N SER A 183 12.10 -7.31 2.62
CA SER A 183 11.98 -7.96 1.30
C SER A 183 10.83 -8.97 1.26
N THR A 184 9.64 -8.53 1.66
CA THR A 184 8.45 -9.38 1.81
C THR A 184 7.29 -8.91 0.95
N ALA A 185 6.41 -9.84 0.59
CA ALA A 185 5.13 -9.58 -0.07
C ALA A 185 4.06 -10.54 0.45
N LEU A 186 2.80 -10.15 0.32
CA LEU A 186 1.67 -11.04 0.59
C LEU A 186 1.19 -11.65 -0.72
N GLU A 187 0.93 -12.94 -0.68
CA GLU A 187 0.38 -13.70 -1.79
C GLU A 187 -0.93 -14.36 -1.38
N TYR A 188 -1.93 -14.30 -2.27
CA TYR A 188 -3.17 -15.05 -2.11
C TYR A 188 -3.27 -16.07 -3.24
N HIS A 189 -3.15 -17.34 -2.89
CA HIS A 189 -3.22 -18.44 -3.84
C HIS A 189 -3.95 -19.64 -3.22
N GLN A 190 -4.77 -20.35 -4.00
CA GLN A 190 -5.55 -21.49 -3.52
C GLN A 190 -6.28 -21.20 -2.20
N GLU A 191 -6.97 -20.06 -2.16
CA GLU A 191 -7.76 -19.60 -1.01
C GLU A 191 -6.97 -19.35 0.29
N LYS A 192 -5.66 -19.23 0.21
CA LYS A 192 -4.78 -19.00 1.35
C LYS A 192 -3.92 -17.75 1.16
N TRP A 193 -3.72 -17.03 2.24
CA TRP A 193 -2.74 -15.97 2.35
C TRP A 193 -1.41 -16.53 2.83
N THR A 194 -0.33 -16.16 2.15
CA THR A 194 1.05 -16.49 2.55
C THR A 194 1.91 -15.25 2.53
N LEU A 195 2.94 -15.25 3.39
CA LEU A 195 3.94 -14.19 3.42
C LEU A 195 5.18 -14.67 2.68
N TYR A 196 5.35 -14.18 1.45
CA TYR A 196 6.56 -14.38 0.68
C TYR A 196 7.73 -13.62 1.31
N ARG A 197 8.90 -14.27 1.39
CA ARG A 197 10.18 -13.65 1.80
C ARG A 197 11.20 -13.89 0.71
N HIS A 198 11.73 -12.79 0.17
CA HIS A 198 12.78 -12.88 -0.84
C HIS A 198 14.11 -13.28 -0.17
N ASP A 199 14.71 -14.33 -0.70
CA ASP A 199 16.07 -14.73 -0.29
C ASP A 199 17.10 -13.83 -0.97
N ARG A 200 17.68 -12.91 -0.21
CA ARG A 200 18.70 -11.97 -0.70
C ARG A 200 20.02 -12.64 -1.09
N THR A 201 20.21 -13.91 -0.76
CA THR A 201 21.41 -14.68 -1.18
C THR A 201 21.27 -15.18 -2.63
N GLN A 202 20.07 -15.22 -3.17
CA GLN A 202 19.83 -15.54 -4.57
C GLN A 202 20.15 -14.32 -5.44
N VAL A 203 21.23 -14.43 -6.22
CA VAL A 203 21.58 -13.42 -7.23
C VAL A 203 20.51 -13.50 -8.33
N PHE A 204 19.70 -12.45 -8.45
CA PHE A 204 18.76 -12.32 -9.55
C PHE A 204 19.54 -12.21 -10.86
N ASN A 205 19.39 -13.19 -11.73
CA ASN A 205 20.01 -13.21 -13.07
C ASN A 205 18.98 -12.73 -14.10
N PRO A 206 19.03 -11.46 -14.54
CA PRO A 206 17.99 -10.89 -15.43
C PRO A 206 17.88 -11.64 -16.78
N SER A 207 18.93 -12.33 -17.19
CA SER A 207 18.99 -13.03 -18.50
C SER A 207 18.13 -14.30 -18.57
N GLU A 208 17.79 -14.92 -17.43
CA GLU A 208 16.98 -16.15 -17.43
C GLU A 208 15.47 -15.91 -17.53
N SER A 209 15.00 -14.73 -17.08
CA SER A 209 13.57 -14.38 -17.13
C SER A 209 13.11 -13.85 -18.50
N ILE A 210 14.02 -13.37 -19.34
CA ILE A 210 13.73 -12.76 -20.65
C ILE A 210 13.63 -13.80 -21.77
N SER A 211 14.18 -15.00 -21.58
CA SER A 211 14.21 -16.02 -22.64
C SER A 211 12.85 -16.70 -22.92
N GLN A 212 11.84 -16.51 -22.08
CA GLN A 212 10.53 -17.16 -22.25
C GLN A 212 9.44 -16.30 -22.89
N ASN A 213 9.66 -15.00 -23.14
CA ASN A 213 8.67 -14.13 -23.81
C ASN A 213 9.31 -13.30 -24.89
N LYS A 214 9.55 -13.90 -26.09
CA LYS A 214 9.99 -13.23 -27.31
C LYS A 214 8.82 -12.64 -28.11
N GLU A 215 7.91 -11.94 -27.50
CA GLU A 215 7.08 -10.99 -28.25
C GLU A 215 7.54 -9.59 -27.90
N ALA A 216 8.16 -8.94 -28.90
CA ALA A 216 8.64 -7.58 -28.78
C ALA A 216 7.47 -6.65 -28.49
N LEU A 217 7.29 -6.33 -27.23
CA LEU A 217 6.35 -5.30 -26.79
C LEU A 217 6.79 -3.95 -27.34
N ASN A 218 5.87 -3.26 -27.99
CA ASN A 218 6.10 -1.90 -28.46
C ASN A 218 6.02 -0.93 -27.27
N TYR A 219 7.09 -0.87 -26.47
CA TYR A 219 7.23 0.04 -25.33
C TYR A 219 7.07 1.51 -25.73
N GLU A 220 7.39 1.87 -26.96
CA GLU A 220 7.25 3.24 -27.46
C GLU A 220 5.79 3.66 -27.58
N GLN A 221 4.89 2.77 -27.95
CA GLN A 221 3.45 3.06 -27.99
C GLN A 221 2.89 3.28 -26.56
N LEU A 222 3.26 2.43 -25.60
CA LEU A 222 2.82 2.60 -24.20
C LEU A 222 3.35 3.90 -23.58
N LEU A 223 4.60 4.27 -23.86
CA LEU A 223 5.18 5.54 -23.42
C LEU A 223 4.50 6.74 -24.08
N GLN A 224 4.16 6.64 -25.36
CA GLN A 224 3.44 7.69 -26.10
C GLN A 224 2.02 7.89 -25.56
N GLU A 225 1.30 6.82 -25.20
CA GLU A 225 -0.02 6.91 -24.55
C GLU A 225 0.06 7.56 -23.17
N VAL A 226 1.10 7.24 -22.38
CA VAL A 226 1.32 7.88 -21.07
C VAL A 226 1.61 9.37 -21.22
N ILE A 227 2.45 9.75 -22.18
CA ILE A 227 2.84 11.15 -22.42
C ILE A 227 1.65 11.94 -22.98
N SER A 228 0.89 11.38 -23.90
CA SER A 228 -0.30 12.04 -24.46
C SER A 228 -1.44 12.19 -23.44
N GLY A 229 -1.64 11.21 -22.56
CA GLY A 229 -2.61 11.28 -21.45
C GLY A 229 -2.25 12.29 -20.36
N LEU A 230 -0.98 12.66 -20.22
CA LEU A 230 -0.50 13.67 -19.28
C LEU A 230 -0.55 15.11 -19.84
N GLN A 231 -0.74 15.29 -21.15
CA GLN A 231 -0.80 16.60 -21.79
C GLN A 231 -2.22 17.15 -21.98
N VAL A 232 -3.24 16.36 -21.65
CA VAL A 232 -4.65 16.78 -21.72
C VAL A 232 -5.17 17.03 -20.32
N ASN A 233 -4.76 18.16 -19.69
CA ASN A 233 -5.51 18.98 -18.73
C ASN A 233 -4.70 20.21 -18.35
#